data_7ac6be9bb128bb305925acca8f826d47
#
_entry.id   7ac6be9bb128bb305925acca8f826d47
#
_cell.length_a   1.000
_cell.length_b   1.000
_cell.length_c   1.000
_cell.angle_alpha   90.00
_cell.angle_beta   90.00
_cell.angle_gamma   90.00
#
_symmetry.space_group_name_H-M   'P 1'
#
loop_
_entity.id
_entity.type
_entity.pdbx_description
1 polymer ?
#
loop_
_entity_poly.entity_id
_entity_poly.type
_entity_poly.pdbx_seq_one_letter_code
_entity_poly.pdbx_strand_id
1 'polypeptide(L)'
;MQSNDALDWLKEILSGLLQEVNMVEYLVKYTVDDEITCECTVIAKSITRALDLVDTYVEQEWPGAKTHEICSCEFVKRIDMLLIEKS
;
A
#
# COMPACT_ATOMS: atom_id res chain seq x y z
N MET A 1 13.49 23.11 -29.06
CA MET A 1 13.26 23.42 -27.82
C MET A 1 11.93 23.08 -27.37
N GLN A 2 10.88 23.38 -28.03
CA GLN A 2 9.60 23.05 -27.57
C GLN A 2 9.40 21.57 -27.46
N SER A 3 9.99 20.80 -28.35
CA SER A 3 9.81 19.37 -28.27
C SER A 3 10.41 18.79 -27.00
N ASN A 4 11.50 19.38 -26.54
CA ASN A 4 12.11 18.90 -25.31
C ASN A 4 11.23 19.21 -24.12
N ASP A 5 10.57 20.36 -24.11
CA ASP A 5 9.68 20.70 -23.02
C ASP A 5 8.50 19.74 -23.00
N ALA A 6 7.98 19.37 -24.16
CA ALA A 6 6.87 18.47 -24.23
C ALA A 6 7.26 17.09 -23.71
N LEU A 7 8.47 16.64 -24.05
CA LEU A 7 8.92 15.35 -23.59
C LEU A 7 9.12 15.34 -22.09
N ASP A 8 9.64 16.40 -21.51
CA ASP A 8 9.82 16.47 -20.08
C ASP A 8 8.47 16.43 -19.39
N TRP A 9 7.49 17.12 -19.91
CA TRP A 9 6.17 17.15 -19.35
C TRP A 9 5.55 15.75 -19.38
N LEU A 10 5.71 15.02 -20.49
CA LEU A 10 5.19 13.67 -20.60
C LEU A 10 5.90 12.73 -19.62
N LYS A 11 7.19 12.89 -19.44
CA LYS A 11 7.92 12.05 -18.51
C LYS A 11 7.43 12.25 -17.09
N GLU A 12 7.12 13.46 -16.73
CA GLU A 12 6.62 13.73 -15.38
C GLU A 12 5.27 13.06 -15.18
N ILE A 13 4.40 13.14 -16.17
CA ILE A 13 3.09 12.53 -16.06
C ILE A 13 3.22 11.02 -15.99
N LEU A 14 4.04 10.43 -16.84
CA LEU A 14 4.24 9.00 -16.86
C LEU A 14 4.87 8.50 -15.56
N SER A 15 5.82 9.25 -15.03
CA SER A 15 6.44 8.89 -13.77
C SER A 15 5.43 8.90 -12.64
N GLY A 16 4.54 9.88 -12.64
CA GLY A 16 3.51 9.94 -11.63
C GLY A 16 2.55 8.77 -11.73
N LEU A 17 2.16 8.42 -12.96
CA LEU A 17 1.27 7.29 -13.16
C LEU A 17 1.96 5.99 -12.77
N LEU A 18 3.22 5.83 -13.14
CA LEU A 18 3.94 4.63 -12.79
C LEU A 18 4.08 4.50 -11.28
N GLN A 19 4.31 5.60 -10.59
CA GLN A 19 4.42 5.55 -9.15
C GLN A 19 3.09 5.18 -8.52
N GLU A 20 2.00 5.58 -9.12
CA GLU A 20 0.70 5.26 -8.58
C GLU A 20 0.34 3.80 -8.77
N VAL A 21 0.83 3.17 -9.83
CA VAL A 21 0.51 1.78 -10.07
C VAL A 21 1.56 0.85 -9.49
N ASN A 22 2.69 1.40 -9.03
CA ASN A 22 3.71 0.57 -8.41
C ASN A 22 3.34 0.34 -6.96
N MET A 23 2.67 -0.73 -6.71
CA MET A 23 2.22 -1.08 -5.39
C MET A 23 2.93 -2.33 -4.91
N VAL A 24 2.93 -2.54 -3.63
CA VAL A 24 3.56 -3.70 -3.01
C VAL A 24 2.53 -4.35 -2.10
N GLU A 25 2.50 -5.66 -2.15
CA GLU A 25 1.61 -6.42 -1.30
C GLU A 25 2.38 -6.79 -0.04
N TYR A 26 1.80 -6.49 1.12
CA TYR A 26 2.41 -6.81 2.41
C TYR A 26 1.48 -7.74 3.20
N LEU A 27 2.07 -8.65 3.94
CA LEU A 27 1.31 -9.48 4.87
C LEU A 27 1.57 -8.89 6.25
N VAL A 28 0.53 -8.45 6.92
CA VAL A 28 0.66 -7.81 8.21
C VAL A 28 -0.02 -8.66 9.27
N LYS A 29 0.70 -8.93 10.35
CA LYS A 29 0.14 -9.65 11.49
C LYS A 29 -0.04 -8.64 12.60
N TYR A 30 -1.18 -8.70 13.24
CA TYR A 30 -1.47 -7.78 14.35
C TYR A 30 -2.26 -8.50 15.43
N THR A 31 -2.21 -7.96 16.65
CA THR A 31 -2.99 -8.49 17.74
C THR A 31 -3.96 -7.41 18.22
N VAL A 32 -5.11 -7.85 18.68
CA VAL A 32 -6.13 -6.96 19.22
C VAL A 32 -6.31 -7.32 20.68
N ASP A 33 -6.14 -6.33 21.55
CA ASP A 33 -6.29 -6.47 22.99
C ASP A 33 -5.41 -7.60 23.54
N ASP A 34 -4.28 -7.85 22.90
CA ASP A 34 -3.30 -8.88 23.32
C ASP A 34 -3.91 -10.27 23.38
N GLU A 35 -5.05 -10.48 22.78
CA GLU A 35 -5.71 -11.77 22.82
C GLU A 35 -5.92 -12.40 21.47
N ILE A 36 -6.26 -11.62 20.47
CA ILE A 36 -6.58 -12.14 19.16
C ILE A 36 -5.49 -11.76 18.17
N THR A 37 -4.89 -12.76 17.56
CA THR A 37 -3.87 -12.53 16.54
C THR A 37 -4.50 -12.74 15.17
N CYS A 38 -4.35 -11.75 14.31
CA CYS A 38 -4.93 -11.77 12.99
C CYS A 38 -3.89 -11.46 11.93
N GLU A 39 -4.21 -11.80 10.70
CA GLU A 39 -3.37 -11.46 9.58
C GLU A 39 -4.22 -10.78 8.53
N CYS A 40 -3.66 -9.84 7.83
CA CYS A 40 -4.34 -9.24 6.69
C CYS A 40 -3.31 -8.92 5.61
N THR A 41 -3.80 -8.85 4.37
CA THR A 41 -2.97 -8.51 3.25
C THR A 41 -3.30 -7.07 2.86
N VAL A 42 -2.27 -6.26 2.70
CA VAL A 42 -2.44 -4.85 2.38
C VAL A 42 -1.64 -4.52 1.14
N ILE A 43 -2.24 -3.74 0.25
CA ILE A 43 -1.57 -3.29 -0.94
C ILE A 43 -1.35 -1.79 -0.78
N ALA A 44 -0.11 -1.38 -0.77
CA ALA A 44 0.24 0.01 -0.55
C ALA A 44 1.56 0.35 -1.23
N LYS A 45 1.88 1.63 -1.32
CA LYS A 45 3.10 2.06 -1.97
C LYS A 45 4.32 1.85 -1.09
N SER A 46 4.14 1.82 0.21
CA SER A 46 5.25 1.70 1.14
C SER A 46 4.80 1.04 2.41
N ILE A 47 5.75 0.62 3.24
CA ILE A 47 5.44 0.03 4.52
C ILE A 47 4.70 1.00 5.41
N THR A 48 5.10 2.26 5.42
CA THR A 48 4.43 3.26 6.24
C THR A 48 2.95 3.37 5.88
N ARG A 49 2.66 3.40 4.59
CA ARG A 49 1.26 3.48 4.16
C ARG A 49 0.52 2.19 4.51
N ALA A 50 1.19 1.05 4.39
CA ALA A 50 0.55 -0.21 4.73
C ALA A 50 0.16 -0.24 6.20
N LEU A 51 1.04 0.22 7.07
CA LEU A 51 0.76 0.25 8.50
C LEU A 51 -0.38 1.20 8.84
N ASP A 52 -0.44 2.36 8.17
CA ASP A 52 -1.53 3.29 8.37
C ASP A 52 -2.86 2.67 7.96
N LEU A 53 -2.87 1.94 6.85
CA LEU A 53 -4.09 1.29 6.37
C LEU A 53 -4.55 0.21 7.35
N VAL A 54 -3.61 -0.52 7.93
CA VAL A 54 -3.94 -1.55 8.89
C VAL A 54 -4.53 -0.92 10.15
N ASP A 55 -3.94 0.17 10.63
CA ASP A 55 -4.47 0.84 11.81
C ASP A 55 -5.92 1.26 11.57
N THR A 56 -6.21 1.84 10.41
CA THR A 56 -7.57 2.25 10.09
C THR A 56 -8.49 1.04 9.99
N TYR A 57 -8.01 -0.02 9.36
CA TYR A 57 -8.81 -1.23 9.19
C TYR A 57 -9.17 -1.84 10.54
N VAL A 58 -8.21 -1.92 11.46
CA VAL A 58 -8.46 -2.49 12.75
C VAL A 58 -9.48 -1.65 13.53
N GLU A 59 -9.38 -0.35 13.42
CA GLU A 59 -10.34 0.53 14.09
C GLU A 59 -11.75 0.31 13.57
N GLN A 60 -11.88 0.01 12.29
CA GLN A 60 -13.17 -0.21 11.69
C GLN A 60 -13.73 -1.60 12.00
N GLU A 61 -12.86 -2.62 11.97
CA GLU A 61 -13.31 -3.99 12.19
C GLU A 61 -13.49 -4.32 13.67
N TRP A 62 -12.77 -3.63 14.52
CA TRP A 62 -12.84 -3.92 15.95
C TRP A 62 -13.09 -2.64 16.73
N PRO A 63 -14.26 -2.02 16.53
CA PRO A 63 -14.52 -0.72 17.17
C PRO A 63 -14.53 -0.77 18.69
N GLY A 64 -14.72 -1.96 19.28
CA GLY A 64 -14.70 -2.08 20.72
C GLY A 64 -13.34 -2.40 21.29
N ALA A 65 -12.32 -2.56 20.45
CA ALA A 65 -10.99 -2.91 20.93
C ALA A 65 -10.36 -1.74 21.64
N LYS A 66 -9.66 -2.02 22.73
CA LYS A 66 -9.00 -1.00 23.50
C LYS A 66 -7.60 -0.75 22.99
N THR A 67 -6.94 -1.78 22.53
CA THR A 67 -5.58 -1.65 22.00
C THR A 67 -5.38 -2.58 20.84
N HIS A 68 -4.42 -2.26 19.99
CA HIS A 68 -3.97 -3.18 18.97
C HIS A 68 -2.50 -2.91 18.70
N GLU A 69 -1.82 -3.92 18.21
CA GLU A 69 -0.40 -3.82 17.99
C GLU A 69 -0.03 -4.58 16.75
N ILE A 70 0.81 -4.00 15.91
CA ILE A 70 1.28 -4.65 14.72
C ILE A 70 2.51 -5.47 15.07
N CYS A 71 2.44 -6.77 14.85
CA CYS A 71 3.50 -7.68 15.20
C CYS A 71 4.54 -7.80 14.10
N SER A 72 4.12 -7.83 12.86
CA SER A 72 5.06 -7.92 11.75
C SER A 72 4.42 -7.41 10.47
N CYS A 73 5.26 -7.01 9.54
CA CYS A 73 4.82 -6.55 8.24
C CYS A 73 5.84 -7.07 7.24
N GLU A 74 5.43 -8.03 6.43
CA GLU A 74 6.34 -8.70 5.51
C GLU A 74 6.02 -8.38 4.07
N PHE A 75 7.05 -8.17 3.29
CA PHE A 75 6.90 -7.96 1.86
C PHE A 75 6.50 -9.30 1.24
N VAL A 76 5.46 -9.29 0.43
CA VAL A 76 5.02 -10.48 -0.27
C VAL A 76 5.46 -10.40 -1.74
N LYS A 77 5.01 -9.38 -2.43
CA LYS A 77 5.40 -9.23 -3.84
C LYS A 77 5.08 -7.83 -4.33
N ARG A 78 5.69 -7.47 -5.45
CA ARG A 78 5.43 -6.24 -6.10
C ARG A 78 4.27 -6.44 -7.04
N ILE A 79 3.35 -5.52 -7.06
CA ILE A 79 2.21 -5.60 -7.95
C ILE A 79 2.40 -4.59 -9.05
N ASP A 80 2.53 -5.11 -10.27
CA ASP A 80 2.75 -4.27 -11.42
C ASP A 80 1.46 -4.12 -12.18
N MET A 81 0.87 -2.97 -12.07
CA MET A 81 -0.39 -2.76 -12.69
C MET A 81 -0.33 -2.21 -14.08
N LEU A 82 0.85 -2.10 -14.60
CA LEU A 82 0.99 -1.58 -15.91
C LEU A 82 0.31 -2.38 -16.91
N LEU A 83 0.06 -3.57 -16.59
CA LEU A 83 -0.49 -4.36 -17.52
C LEU A 83 -1.73 -3.96 -18.03
N ILE A 84 -2.24 -3.14 -17.38
CA ILE A 84 -3.36 -2.73 -17.78
C ILE A 84 -3.55 -2.31 -19.02
N GLU A 85 -2.90 -2.11 -19.47
CA GLU A 85 -3.04 -1.68 -20.59
C GLU A 85 -3.43 -2.39 -21.51
N LYS A 86 -3.74 -2.69 -21.66
CA LYS A 86 -4.08 -3.15 -22.36
C LYS A 86 -4.63 -3.30 -22.86
N SER A 87 -4.84 -3.03 -22.97
CA SER A 87 -5.43 -3.14 -23.45
C SER A 87 -5.77 -3.45 -24.10
#